data_694c51f8bb3e5ed66564eb5f5f97335a
#
_entry.id   694c51f8bb3e5ed66564eb5f5f97335a
#
_cell.length_a   1.000
_cell.length_b   1.000
_cell.length_c   1.000
_cell.angle_alpha   90.00
_cell.angle_beta   90.00
_cell.angle_gamma   90.00
#
_symmetry.space_group_name_H-M   'P 1'
#
loop_
_entity.id
_entity.type
_entity.pdbx_description
1 polymer ?
#
loop_
_entity_poly.entity_id
_entity_poly.type
_entity_poly.pdbx_seq_one_letter_code
_entity_poly.pdbx_strand_id
1 'polypeptide(L)'
;MSIGALSRMVKFEHSLFALPFAASAAVLVVRDARLEPTRLLLVALAVVAARTAAMAMNRIADRAFDARNPRTRARELVTGAVSLPAAWALLVVSAAAFVLAALAIAPICGALALPALGILLGYSYAKRFTWAVHLWLGLAQALGPIGVAVALTGRAPVPALVLGLGVGAWVAGFDVLYSLQDMEFDRGARLHSIPARFGVAGALLWARLLHLGAAAAIASAGLLAGRGAGWLAGSLLMAAVLGAEHLYAAPGGRLKKERIGAAFFNFNAFASVAFAACALADLALRTRAP
;
A
#
# COMPACT_ATOMS: atom_id res chain seq x y z
N MET A 1 27.28 -10.05 0.13
CA MET A 1 25.94 -9.44 0.11
C MET A 1 25.82 -8.51 1.31
N SER A 2 25.45 -7.25 1.13
CA SER A 2 25.29 -6.29 2.23
C SER A 2 23.81 -6.17 2.65
N ILE A 3 23.56 -5.92 3.93
CA ILE A 3 22.21 -5.61 4.45
C ILE A 3 21.60 -4.43 3.69
N GLY A 4 22.42 -3.42 3.32
CA GLY A 4 21.96 -2.29 2.52
C GLY A 4 21.46 -2.66 1.13
N ALA A 5 22.00 -3.69 0.48
CA ALA A 5 21.49 -4.16 -0.81
C ALA A 5 20.12 -4.84 -0.65
N LEU A 6 19.92 -5.62 0.42
CA LEU A 6 18.60 -6.21 0.72
C LEU A 6 17.54 -5.13 1.02
N SER A 7 17.90 -4.15 1.84
CA SER A 7 17.00 -3.02 2.17
C SER A 7 16.58 -2.25 0.92
N ARG A 8 17.51 -1.94 0.02
CA ARG A 8 17.20 -1.30 -1.27
C ARG A 8 16.33 -2.18 -2.17
N MET A 9 16.62 -3.50 -2.24
CA MET A 9 15.84 -4.44 -3.04
C MET A 9 14.35 -4.42 -2.66
N VAL A 10 14.04 -4.39 -1.37
CA VAL A 10 12.65 -4.34 -0.88
C VAL A 10 12.12 -2.92 -0.71
N LYS A 11 12.93 -1.89 -1.03
CA LYS A 11 12.58 -0.48 -0.86
C LYS A 11 12.02 -0.22 0.54
N PHE A 12 12.83 -0.49 1.56
CA PHE A 12 12.40 -0.43 2.95
C PHE A 12 11.84 0.94 3.34
N GLU A 13 12.39 2.02 2.77
CA GLU A 13 11.87 3.39 2.94
C GLU A 13 10.39 3.55 2.58
N HIS A 14 9.89 2.75 1.64
CA HIS A 14 8.47 2.77 1.29
C HIS A 14 7.56 2.12 2.35
N SER A 15 8.11 1.49 3.40
CA SER A 15 7.32 1.01 4.56
C SER A 15 6.70 2.18 5.31
N LEU A 16 7.29 3.39 5.19
CA LEU A 16 6.73 4.63 5.73
C LEU A 16 5.33 4.97 5.19
N PHE A 17 4.93 4.45 4.02
CA PHE A 17 3.56 4.66 3.51
C PHE A 17 2.52 3.77 4.18
N ALA A 18 2.90 2.58 4.64
CA ALA A 18 1.99 1.63 5.26
C ALA A 18 1.71 1.96 6.74
N LEU A 19 2.71 2.41 7.48
CA LEU A 19 2.61 2.69 8.91
C LEU A 19 1.62 3.81 9.27
N PRO A 20 1.52 4.94 8.53
CA PRO A 20 0.53 5.97 8.80
C PRO A 20 -0.91 5.44 8.75
N PHE A 21 -1.24 4.59 7.77
CA PHE A 21 -2.58 3.99 7.70
C PHE A 21 -2.80 2.88 8.71
N ALA A 22 -1.76 2.17 9.13
CA ALA A 22 -1.85 1.27 10.29
C ALA A 22 -2.18 2.04 11.57
N ALA A 23 -1.53 3.17 11.82
CA ALA A 23 -1.84 4.07 12.93
C ALA A 23 -3.26 4.63 12.84
N SER A 24 -3.68 5.08 11.65
CA SER A 24 -5.05 5.59 11.42
C SER A 24 -6.11 4.51 11.66
N ALA A 25 -5.85 3.25 11.28
CA ALA A 25 -6.73 2.13 11.59
C ALA A 25 -6.82 1.87 13.11
N ALA A 26 -5.70 1.96 13.83
CA ALA A 26 -5.70 1.85 15.29
C ALA A 26 -6.52 2.99 15.93
N VAL A 27 -6.36 4.24 15.46
CA VAL A 27 -7.19 5.37 15.90
C VAL A 27 -8.67 5.08 15.66
N LEU A 28 -9.02 4.51 14.50
CA LEU A 28 -10.40 4.24 14.14
C LEU A 28 -11.10 3.30 15.14
N VAL A 29 -10.40 2.32 15.65
CA VAL A 29 -10.93 1.26 16.55
C VAL A 29 -10.52 1.43 18.02
N VAL A 30 -9.92 2.54 18.39
CA VAL A 30 -9.29 2.75 19.71
C VAL A 30 -10.21 2.48 20.90
N ARG A 31 -11.52 2.72 20.77
CA ARG A 31 -12.49 2.49 21.84
C ARG A 31 -12.70 1.01 22.15
N ASP A 32 -12.54 0.17 21.15
CA ASP A 32 -12.74 -1.29 21.22
C ASP A 32 -11.41 -2.06 21.26
N ALA A 33 -10.29 -1.33 21.18
CA ALA A 33 -8.97 -1.90 20.94
C ALA A 33 -8.26 -2.27 22.25
N ARG A 34 -7.49 -3.35 22.17
CA ARG A 34 -6.48 -3.70 23.18
C ARG A 34 -5.14 -3.11 22.79
N LEU A 35 -4.83 -1.92 23.30
CA LEU A 35 -3.61 -1.16 22.99
C LEU A 35 -2.42 -1.56 23.89
N GLU A 36 -2.19 -2.86 24.05
CA GLU A 36 -1.03 -3.37 24.78
C GLU A 36 0.26 -3.14 23.95
N PRO A 37 1.37 -2.64 24.55
CA PRO A 37 2.60 -2.36 23.83
C PRO A 37 3.13 -3.56 23.04
N THR A 38 3.09 -4.77 23.60
CA THR A 38 3.49 -6.00 22.95
C THR A 38 2.65 -6.28 21.70
N ARG A 39 1.32 -6.09 21.78
CA ARG A 39 0.43 -6.27 20.65
C ARG A 39 0.70 -5.27 19.53
N LEU A 40 0.92 -4.00 19.87
CA LEU A 40 1.30 -2.96 18.90
C LEU A 40 2.62 -3.28 18.21
N LEU A 41 3.62 -3.78 18.96
CA LEU A 41 4.90 -4.22 18.39
C LEU A 41 4.72 -5.40 17.43
N LEU A 42 3.90 -6.41 17.79
CA LEU A 42 3.59 -7.54 16.91
C LEU A 42 2.85 -7.10 15.65
N VAL A 43 1.92 -6.16 15.75
CA VAL A 43 1.23 -5.56 14.58
C VAL A 43 2.24 -4.86 13.66
N ALA A 44 3.14 -4.03 14.20
CA ALA A 44 4.16 -3.37 13.42
C ALA A 44 5.11 -4.37 12.73
N LEU A 45 5.53 -5.40 13.46
CA LEU A 45 6.35 -6.50 12.91
C LEU A 45 5.60 -7.21 11.77
N ALA A 46 4.32 -7.56 11.96
CA ALA A 46 3.50 -8.22 10.95
C ALA A 46 3.40 -7.37 9.66
N VAL A 47 3.14 -6.06 9.78
CA VAL A 47 3.05 -5.14 8.63
C VAL A 47 4.36 -5.08 7.86
N VAL A 48 5.49 -4.92 8.57
CA VAL A 48 6.82 -4.86 7.94
C VAL A 48 7.20 -6.19 7.30
N ALA A 49 6.93 -7.31 7.98
CA ALA A 49 7.23 -8.65 7.49
C ALA A 49 6.40 -9.00 6.25
N ALA A 50 5.08 -8.78 6.27
CA ALA A 50 4.19 -9.02 5.13
C ALA A 50 4.63 -8.22 3.89
N ARG A 51 4.95 -6.93 4.09
CA ARG A 51 5.43 -6.07 3.02
C ARG A 51 6.78 -6.53 2.47
N THR A 52 7.70 -6.91 3.34
CA THR A 52 9.03 -7.42 2.93
C THR A 52 8.88 -8.69 2.11
N ALA A 53 8.04 -9.64 2.54
CA ALA A 53 7.73 -10.84 1.78
C ALA A 53 7.13 -10.53 0.41
N ALA A 54 6.14 -9.64 0.34
CA ALA A 54 5.52 -9.22 -0.92
C ALA A 54 6.53 -8.59 -1.89
N MET A 55 7.40 -7.71 -1.39
CA MET A 55 8.43 -7.06 -2.22
C MET A 55 9.50 -8.05 -2.68
N ALA A 56 9.95 -8.96 -1.82
CA ALA A 56 10.89 -10.01 -2.20
C ALA A 56 10.29 -10.90 -3.31
N MET A 57 9.02 -11.33 -3.15
CA MET A 57 8.31 -12.10 -4.18
C MET A 57 8.20 -11.35 -5.50
N ASN A 58 7.84 -10.06 -5.45
CA ASN A 58 7.76 -9.23 -6.66
C ASN A 58 9.10 -9.18 -7.40
N ARG A 59 10.22 -9.00 -6.68
CA ARG A 59 11.56 -9.01 -7.30
C ARG A 59 11.93 -10.36 -7.90
N ILE A 60 11.60 -11.46 -7.24
CA ILE A 60 11.84 -12.82 -7.72
C ILE A 60 11.00 -13.09 -8.98
N ALA A 61 9.70 -12.85 -8.90
CA ALA A 61 8.76 -13.09 -9.98
C ALA A 61 9.11 -12.26 -11.23
N ASP A 62 9.45 -10.99 -11.06
CA ASP A 62 9.66 -10.07 -12.19
C ASP A 62 11.11 -10.04 -12.71
N ARG A 63 12.06 -10.82 -12.14
CA ARG A 63 13.49 -10.78 -12.48
C ARG A 63 13.76 -10.81 -13.98
N ALA A 64 13.10 -11.70 -14.73
CA ALA A 64 13.31 -11.86 -16.17
C ALA A 64 12.76 -10.67 -16.98
N PHE A 65 11.67 -10.05 -16.54
CA PHE A 65 11.11 -8.83 -17.13
C PHE A 65 11.96 -7.62 -16.78
N ASP A 66 12.38 -7.51 -15.52
CA ASP A 66 13.24 -6.43 -15.02
C ASP A 66 14.57 -6.34 -15.79
N ALA A 67 15.17 -7.46 -16.13
CA ALA A 67 16.41 -7.50 -16.91
C ALA A 67 16.24 -6.90 -18.32
N ARG A 68 15.05 -6.95 -18.91
CA ARG A 68 14.74 -6.43 -20.25
C ARG A 68 14.19 -5.02 -20.24
N ASN A 69 13.70 -4.52 -19.09
CA ASN A 69 13.14 -3.19 -18.97
C ASN A 69 14.24 -2.17 -18.67
N PRO A 70 14.49 -1.14 -19.52
CA PRO A 70 15.50 -0.12 -19.29
C PRO A 70 15.41 0.58 -17.93
N ARG A 71 14.17 0.74 -17.38
CA ARG A 71 13.93 1.40 -16.11
C ARG A 71 14.32 0.53 -14.90
N THR A 72 14.24 -0.80 -15.01
CA THR A 72 14.41 -1.71 -13.87
C THR A 72 15.63 -2.64 -13.98
N ARG A 73 16.37 -2.62 -15.09
CA ARG A 73 17.57 -3.46 -15.31
C ARG A 73 18.69 -3.24 -14.28
N ALA A 74 18.68 -2.11 -13.57
CA ALA A 74 19.63 -1.81 -12.52
C ALA A 74 19.23 -2.35 -11.12
N ARG A 75 18.12 -3.10 -11.02
CA ARG A 75 17.66 -3.68 -9.75
C ARG A 75 18.65 -4.72 -9.21
N GLU A 76 18.75 -4.82 -7.89
CA GLU A 76 19.75 -5.59 -7.17
C GLU A 76 19.76 -7.09 -7.54
N LEU A 77 18.57 -7.67 -7.81
CA LEU A 77 18.44 -9.09 -8.20
C LEU A 77 18.80 -9.33 -9.67
N VAL A 78 18.72 -8.30 -10.52
CA VAL A 78 19.14 -8.35 -11.93
C VAL A 78 20.65 -8.21 -12.04
N THR A 79 21.23 -7.25 -11.32
CA THR A 79 22.68 -6.97 -11.33
C THR A 79 23.51 -7.99 -10.55
N GLY A 80 22.85 -8.88 -9.76
CA GLY A 80 23.56 -9.82 -8.91
C GLY A 80 24.03 -9.24 -7.57
N ALA A 81 23.75 -7.97 -7.25
CA ALA A 81 24.06 -7.38 -5.95
C ALA A 81 23.35 -8.11 -4.80
N VAL A 82 22.21 -8.74 -5.08
CA VAL A 82 21.53 -9.71 -4.24
C VAL A 82 21.39 -11.02 -5.02
N SER A 83 21.80 -12.15 -4.42
CA SER A 83 21.65 -13.47 -5.04
C SER A 83 20.20 -13.97 -4.96
N LEU A 84 19.80 -14.82 -5.91
CA LEU A 84 18.45 -15.41 -5.92
C LEU A 84 18.16 -16.24 -4.67
N PRO A 85 19.09 -17.10 -4.15
CA PRO A 85 18.87 -17.81 -2.89
C PRO A 85 18.65 -16.86 -1.70
N ALA A 86 19.35 -15.72 -1.65
CA ALA A 86 19.17 -14.75 -0.59
C ALA A 86 17.80 -14.03 -0.67
N ALA A 87 17.30 -13.75 -1.87
CA ALA A 87 15.96 -13.20 -2.06
C ALA A 87 14.88 -14.21 -1.63
N TRP A 88 15.04 -15.50 -1.93
CA TRP A 88 14.16 -16.56 -1.45
C TRP A 88 14.22 -16.72 0.06
N ALA A 89 15.41 -16.69 0.66
CA ALA A 89 15.57 -16.75 2.11
C ALA A 89 14.85 -15.57 2.80
N LEU A 90 15.03 -14.35 2.26
CA LEU A 90 14.33 -13.17 2.78
C LEU A 90 12.80 -13.31 2.68
N LEU A 91 12.28 -13.83 1.56
CA LEU A 91 10.85 -14.10 1.38
C LEU A 91 10.35 -15.07 2.44
N VAL A 92 10.99 -16.23 2.59
CA VAL A 92 10.56 -17.30 3.52
C VAL A 92 10.61 -16.80 4.96
N VAL A 93 11.72 -16.17 5.37
CA VAL A 93 11.87 -15.64 6.74
C VAL A 93 10.83 -14.57 7.02
N SER A 94 10.60 -13.66 6.07
CA SER A 94 9.60 -12.59 6.26
C SER A 94 8.17 -13.14 6.28
N ALA A 95 7.84 -14.11 5.42
CA ALA A 95 6.53 -14.76 5.42
C ALA A 95 6.30 -15.53 6.73
N ALA A 96 7.30 -16.27 7.21
CA ALA A 96 7.24 -16.97 8.50
C ALA A 96 7.09 -15.98 9.66
N ALA A 97 7.86 -14.88 9.68
CA ALA A 97 7.74 -13.83 10.69
C ALA A 97 6.34 -13.21 10.71
N PHE A 98 5.73 -12.96 9.55
CA PHE A 98 4.36 -12.47 9.45
C PHE A 98 3.36 -13.45 10.07
N VAL A 99 3.42 -14.74 9.71
CA VAL A 99 2.50 -15.76 10.22
C VAL A 99 2.69 -15.95 11.73
N LEU A 100 3.92 -16.02 12.22
CA LEU A 100 4.22 -16.17 13.64
C LEU A 100 3.75 -14.96 14.46
N ALA A 101 3.99 -13.74 13.97
CA ALA A 101 3.48 -12.53 14.61
C ALA A 101 1.94 -12.51 14.65
N ALA A 102 1.28 -12.90 13.56
CA ALA A 102 -0.18 -12.99 13.49
C ALA A 102 -0.73 -14.04 14.49
N LEU A 103 -0.12 -15.22 14.56
CA LEU A 103 -0.49 -16.27 15.54
C LEU A 103 -0.29 -15.78 16.98
N ALA A 104 0.80 -15.07 17.26
CA ALA A 104 1.09 -14.53 18.59
C ALA A 104 0.09 -13.42 19.00
N ILE A 105 -0.52 -12.70 18.04
CA ILE A 105 -1.55 -11.71 18.31
C ILE A 105 -2.86 -12.39 18.71
N ALA A 106 -3.37 -13.28 17.86
CA ALA A 106 -4.61 -14.04 18.12
C ALA A 106 -4.77 -15.19 17.10
N PRO A 107 -5.50 -16.30 17.46
CA PRO A 107 -5.78 -17.38 16.51
C PRO A 107 -6.45 -16.93 15.22
N ILE A 108 -7.39 -15.98 15.29
CA ILE A 108 -8.05 -15.42 14.10
C ILE A 108 -7.08 -14.72 13.17
N CYS A 109 -6.08 -13.99 13.71
CA CYS A 109 -5.04 -13.36 12.91
C CYS A 109 -4.18 -14.40 12.20
N GLY A 110 -3.81 -15.50 12.89
CA GLY A 110 -3.11 -16.62 12.33
C GLY A 110 -3.89 -17.31 11.20
N ALA A 111 -5.18 -17.54 11.39
CA ALA A 111 -6.05 -18.11 10.37
C ALA A 111 -6.14 -17.24 9.11
N LEU A 112 -6.16 -15.92 9.27
CA LEU A 112 -6.23 -14.95 8.17
C LEU A 112 -4.86 -14.69 7.50
N ALA A 113 -3.75 -15.06 8.16
CA ALA A 113 -2.41 -14.78 7.65
C ALA A 113 -2.10 -15.51 6.33
N LEU A 114 -2.52 -16.77 6.19
CA LEU A 114 -2.25 -17.55 4.97
C LEU A 114 -3.02 -17.02 3.75
N PRO A 115 -4.36 -16.80 3.80
CA PRO A 115 -5.06 -16.18 2.67
C PRO A 115 -4.56 -14.76 2.37
N ALA A 116 -4.17 -13.98 3.38
CA ALA A 116 -3.55 -12.68 3.17
C ALA A 116 -2.22 -12.79 2.41
N LEU A 117 -1.34 -13.73 2.79
CA LEU A 117 -0.10 -14.01 2.04
C LEU A 117 -0.42 -14.44 0.61
N GLY A 118 -1.42 -15.28 0.39
CA GLY A 118 -1.84 -15.68 -0.96
C GLY A 118 -2.16 -14.47 -1.85
N ILE A 119 -2.89 -13.49 -1.33
CA ILE A 119 -3.23 -12.24 -2.03
C ILE A 119 -1.97 -11.39 -2.26
N LEU A 120 -1.14 -11.20 -1.22
CA LEU A 120 0.08 -10.38 -1.26
C LEU A 120 1.13 -10.94 -2.24
N LEU A 121 1.36 -12.23 -2.24
CA LEU A 121 2.37 -12.87 -3.10
C LEU A 121 1.83 -13.07 -4.52
N GLY A 122 0.54 -13.42 -4.65
CA GLY A 122 -0.14 -13.63 -5.93
C GLY A 122 -0.18 -12.39 -6.81
N TYR A 123 -0.23 -11.20 -6.23
CA TYR A 123 -0.12 -9.92 -6.94
C TYR A 123 1.05 -9.89 -7.93
N SER A 124 2.21 -10.46 -7.55
CA SER A 124 3.43 -10.45 -8.37
C SER A 124 3.27 -11.16 -9.72
N TYR A 125 2.27 -12.00 -9.86
CA TYR A 125 1.98 -12.71 -11.11
C TYR A 125 0.83 -12.09 -11.91
N ALA A 126 0.06 -11.17 -11.32
CA ALA A 126 -1.19 -10.66 -11.89
C ALA A 126 -1.00 -10.02 -13.28
N LYS A 127 0.09 -9.29 -13.53
CA LYS A 127 0.41 -8.70 -14.85
C LYS A 127 0.48 -9.72 -15.99
N ARG A 128 0.63 -11.01 -15.70
CA ARG A 128 0.77 -12.07 -16.72
C ARG A 128 -0.57 -12.50 -17.31
N PHE A 129 -1.68 -12.24 -16.59
CA PHE A 129 -3.01 -12.73 -16.99
C PHE A 129 -4.14 -11.73 -16.82
N THR A 130 -3.95 -10.61 -16.07
CA THR A 130 -5.02 -9.64 -15.88
C THR A 130 -4.55 -8.19 -15.92
N TRP A 131 -5.35 -7.34 -16.58
CA TRP A 131 -5.17 -5.90 -16.59
C TRP A 131 -5.55 -5.25 -15.23
N ALA A 132 -6.32 -5.96 -14.40
CA ALA A 132 -6.77 -5.50 -13.09
C ALA A 132 -5.68 -5.61 -12.01
N VAL A 133 -4.40 -5.76 -12.39
CA VAL A 133 -3.26 -5.88 -11.47
C VAL A 133 -3.20 -4.76 -10.43
N HIS A 134 -3.54 -3.53 -10.82
CA HIS A 134 -3.56 -2.38 -9.90
C HIS A 134 -4.65 -2.50 -8.84
N LEU A 135 -5.82 -3.06 -9.20
CA LEU A 135 -6.90 -3.35 -8.26
C LEU A 135 -6.52 -4.49 -7.31
N TRP A 136 -5.76 -5.49 -7.82
CA TRP A 136 -5.21 -6.55 -6.96
C TRP A 136 -4.22 -5.98 -5.95
N LEU A 137 -3.32 -5.06 -6.39
CA LEU A 137 -2.44 -4.35 -5.46
C LEU A 137 -3.25 -3.57 -4.42
N GLY A 138 -4.30 -2.88 -4.87
CA GLY A 138 -5.23 -2.18 -3.98
C GLY A 138 -5.85 -3.11 -2.95
N LEU A 139 -6.34 -4.29 -3.36
CA LEU A 139 -6.87 -5.31 -2.44
C LEU A 139 -5.80 -5.75 -1.43
N ALA A 140 -4.58 -6.03 -1.89
CA ALA A 140 -3.47 -6.41 -1.02
C ALA A 140 -3.18 -5.33 0.04
N GLN A 141 -3.25 -4.06 -0.33
CA GLN A 141 -3.01 -2.93 0.58
C GLN A 141 -4.20 -2.65 1.51
N ALA A 142 -5.43 -2.93 1.07
CA ALA A 142 -6.63 -2.85 1.91
C ALA A 142 -6.55 -3.77 3.14
N LEU A 143 -5.86 -4.91 3.00
CA LEU A 143 -5.65 -5.86 4.10
C LEU A 143 -4.85 -5.26 5.27
N GLY A 144 -4.03 -4.21 5.04
CA GLY A 144 -3.26 -3.56 6.10
C GLY A 144 -4.16 -2.95 7.20
N PRO A 145 -4.96 -1.92 6.91
CA PRO A 145 -5.88 -1.33 7.88
C PRO A 145 -6.89 -2.32 8.47
N ILE A 146 -7.40 -3.23 7.65
CA ILE A 146 -8.35 -4.27 8.10
C ILE A 146 -7.66 -5.22 9.09
N GLY A 147 -6.45 -5.69 8.75
CA GLY A 147 -5.66 -6.57 9.60
C GLY A 147 -5.29 -5.93 10.94
N VAL A 148 -4.95 -4.63 10.94
CA VAL A 148 -4.72 -3.87 12.18
C VAL A 148 -5.97 -3.86 13.05
N ALA A 149 -7.14 -3.58 12.48
CA ALA A 149 -8.39 -3.58 13.24
C ALA A 149 -8.70 -4.96 13.81
N VAL A 150 -8.56 -6.04 13.03
CA VAL A 150 -8.72 -7.42 13.50
C VAL A 150 -7.71 -7.74 14.61
N ALA A 151 -6.45 -7.36 14.44
CA ALA A 151 -5.41 -7.58 15.44
C ALA A 151 -5.72 -6.90 16.79
N LEU A 152 -6.31 -5.71 16.77
CA LEU A 152 -6.57 -4.92 17.96
C LEU A 152 -7.93 -5.24 18.62
N THR A 153 -8.92 -5.70 17.85
CA THR A 153 -10.31 -5.87 18.36
C THR A 153 -10.85 -7.29 18.25
N GLY A 154 -10.16 -8.18 17.52
CA GLY A 154 -10.65 -9.54 17.22
C GLY A 154 -11.72 -9.59 16.13
N ARG A 155 -12.06 -8.47 15.49
CA ARG A 155 -13.12 -8.37 14.46
C ARG A 155 -12.76 -7.35 13.39
N ALA A 156 -13.44 -7.41 12.24
CA ALA A 156 -13.31 -6.42 11.16
C ALA A 156 -14.55 -5.49 11.17
N PRO A 157 -14.56 -4.39 11.94
CA PRO A 157 -15.69 -3.47 11.97
C PRO A 157 -15.85 -2.74 10.63
N VAL A 158 -17.10 -2.38 10.27
CA VAL A 158 -17.41 -1.71 9.01
C VAL A 158 -16.54 -0.49 8.73
N PRO A 159 -16.26 0.42 9.70
CA PRO A 159 -15.35 1.54 9.47
C PRO A 159 -13.96 1.12 9.00
N ALA A 160 -13.41 0.03 9.54
CA ALA A 160 -12.10 -0.48 9.14
C ALA A 160 -12.11 -1.12 7.75
N LEU A 161 -13.19 -1.80 7.37
CA LEU A 161 -13.39 -2.31 6.01
C LEU A 161 -13.44 -1.16 5.01
N VAL A 162 -14.20 -0.10 5.32
CA VAL A 162 -14.32 1.10 4.46
C VAL A 162 -12.98 1.85 4.37
N LEU A 163 -12.23 1.98 5.48
CA LEU A 163 -10.88 2.55 5.45
C LEU A 163 -9.95 1.69 4.59
N GLY A 164 -10.00 0.37 4.74
CA GLY A 164 -9.20 -0.55 3.93
C GLY A 164 -9.48 -0.38 2.43
N LEU A 165 -10.75 -0.34 2.03
CA LEU A 165 -11.15 -0.07 0.64
C LEU A 165 -10.64 1.29 0.15
N GLY A 166 -10.72 2.32 0.99
CA GLY A 166 -10.19 3.66 0.69
C GLY A 166 -8.67 3.64 0.45
N VAL A 167 -7.92 2.99 1.33
CA VAL A 167 -6.46 2.82 1.18
C VAL A 167 -6.14 1.98 -0.05
N GLY A 168 -6.90 0.92 -0.31
CA GLY A 168 -6.75 0.10 -1.51
C GLY A 168 -6.97 0.89 -2.79
N ALA A 169 -8.03 1.69 -2.86
CA ALA A 169 -8.33 2.55 -4.00
C ALA A 169 -7.25 3.63 -4.20
N TRP A 170 -6.77 4.25 -3.12
CA TRP A 170 -5.67 5.20 -3.17
C TRP A 170 -4.41 4.56 -3.77
N VAL A 171 -3.99 3.40 -3.27
CA VAL A 171 -2.80 2.71 -3.76
C VAL A 171 -2.97 2.27 -5.21
N ALA A 172 -4.12 1.74 -5.58
CA ALA A 172 -4.41 1.36 -6.97
C ALA A 172 -4.33 2.59 -7.90
N GLY A 173 -4.87 3.74 -7.47
CA GLY A 173 -4.86 4.98 -8.25
C GLY A 173 -3.46 5.51 -8.55
N PHE A 174 -2.61 5.61 -7.53
CA PHE A 174 -1.24 6.08 -7.76
C PHE A 174 -0.37 5.03 -8.49
N ASP A 175 -0.63 3.73 -8.30
CA ASP A 175 0.09 2.69 -9.05
C ASP A 175 -0.29 2.69 -10.53
N VAL A 176 -1.54 2.99 -10.88
CA VAL A 176 -1.95 3.23 -12.28
C VAL A 176 -1.16 4.40 -12.88
N LEU A 177 -1.04 5.53 -12.16
CA LEU A 177 -0.22 6.67 -12.62
C LEU A 177 1.24 6.27 -12.78
N TYR A 178 1.80 5.59 -11.79
CA TYR A 178 3.20 5.16 -11.81
C TYR A 178 3.50 4.20 -12.96
N SER A 179 2.59 3.28 -13.27
CA SER A 179 2.75 2.28 -14.32
C SER A 179 2.68 2.86 -15.75
N LEU A 180 2.25 4.11 -15.93
CA LEU A 180 2.33 4.81 -17.22
C LEU A 180 3.77 4.89 -17.77
N GLN A 181 4.78 4.83 -16.90
CA GLN A 181 6.19 4.79 -17.29
C GLN A 181 6.56 3.49 -18.01
N ASP A 182 5.88 2.39 -17.69
CA ASP A 182 6.12 1.05 -18.23
C ASP A 182 5.17 0.67 -19.36
N MET A 183 4.22 1.52 -19.74
CA MET A 183 3.14 1.19 -20.68
C MET A 183 3.65 0.58 -22.00
N GLU A 184 4.69 1.17 -22.59
CA GLU A 184 5.26 0.69 -23.86
C GLU A 184 5.98 -0.65 -23.69
N PHE A 185 6.72 -0.80 -22.59
CA PHE A 185 7.37 -2.06 -22.24
C PHE A 185 6.34 -3.16 -21.97
N ASP A 186 5.32 -2.88 -21.17
CA ASP A 186 4.26 -3.84 -20.84
C ASP A 186 3.58 -4.36 -22.12
N ARG A 187 3.25 -3.47 -23.09
CA ARG A 187 2.69 -3.84 -24.38
C ARG A 187 3.63 -4.73 -25.19
N GLY A 188 4.91 -4.35 -25.30
CA GLY A 188 5.92 -5.12 -26.04
C GLY A 188 6.21 -6.47 -25.42
N ALA A 189 6.15 -6.58 -24.09
CA ALA A 189 6.37 -7.81 -23.34
C ALA A 189 5.09 -8.66 -23.15
N ARG A 190 3.94 -8.24 -23.73
CA ARG A 190 2.62 -8.85 -23.57
C ARG A 190 2.18 -8.98 -22.11
N LEU A 191 2.56 -8.00 -21.30
CA LEU A 191 2.09 -7.87 -19.93
C LEU A 191 0.80 -7.04 -19.90
N HIS A 192 -0.04 -7.35 -18.92
CA HIS A 192 -1.34 -6.72 -18.78
C HIS A 192 -1.28 -5.65 -17.68
N SER A 193 -1.76 -4.44 -18.00
CA SER A 193 -1.94 -3.34 -17.05
C SER A 193 -3.05 -2.41 -17.53
N ILE A 194 -3.57 -1.55 -16.65
CA ILE A 194 -4.56 -0.54 -17.05
C ILE A 194 -4.00 0.37 -18.15
N PRO A 195 -2.76 0.94 -18.05
CA PRO A 195 -2.20 1.73 -19.15
C PRO A 195 -2.00 0.94 -20.44
N ALA A 196 -1.52 -0.31 -20.36
CA ALA A 196 -1.31 -1.12 -21.56
C ALA A 196 -2.62 -1.36 -22.32
N ARG A 197 -3.73 -1.59 -21.59
CA ARG A 197 -5.06 -1.88 -22.14
C ARG A 197 -5.81 -0.64 -22.60
N PHE A 198 -5.87 0.41 -21.75
CA PHE A 198 -6.74 1.57 -21.97
C PHE A 198 -6.00 2.84 -22.42
N GLY A 199 -4.68 2.77 -22.58
CA GLY A 199 -3.85 3.92 -22.96
C GLY A 199 -3.75 4.98 -21.86
N VAL A 200 -3.12 6.11 -22.22
CA VAL A 200 -2.87 7.21 -21.26
C VAL A 200 -4.16 7.82 -20.74
N ALA A 201 -5.10 8.14 -21.63
CA ALA A 201 -6.37 8.78 -21.25
C ALA A 201 -7.21 7.89 -20.30
N GLY A 202 -7.31 6.58 -20.65
CA GLY A 202 -8.00 5.62 -19.79
C GLY A 202 -7.31 5.43 -18.45
N ALA A 203 -5.99 5.38 -18.41
CA ALA A 203 -5.24 5.27 -17.16
C ALA A 203 -5.43 6.50 -16.26
N LEU A 204 -5.40 7.71 -16.82
CA LEU A 204 -5.69 8.94 -16.07
C LEU A 204 -7.11 8.96 -15.53
N LEU A 205 -8.08 8.49 -16.30
CA LEU A 205 -9.48 8.37 -15.83
C LEU A 205 -9.59 7.37 -14.68
N TRP A 206 -9.04 6.16 -14.83
CA TRP A 206 -9.05 5.15 -13.77
C TRP A 206 -8.40 5.66 -12.49
N ALA A 207 -7.24 6.29 -12.58
CA ALA A 207 -6.55 6.85 -11.42
C ALA A 207 -7.39 7.92 -10.72
N ARG A 208 -8.05 8.81 -11.46
CA ARG A 208 -8.94 9.84 -10.89
C ARG A 208 -10.14 9.23 -10.17
N LEU A 209 -10.82 8.26 -10.79
CA LEU A 209 -11.97 7.60 -10.18
C LEU A 209 -11.57 6.85 -8.90
N LEU A 210 -10.43 6.16 -8.91
CA LEU A 210 -9.89 5.47 -7.74
C LEU A 210 -9.53 6.45 -6.62
N HIS A 211 -8.91 7.58 -6.93
CA HIS A 211 -8.57 8.62 -5.93
C HIS A 211 -9.81 9.33 -5.38
N LEU A 212 -10.83 9.58 -6.19
CA LEU A 212 -12.13 10.10 -5.70
C LEU A 212 -12.81 9.10 -4.77
N GLY A 213 -12.85 7.83 -5.16
CA GLY A 213 -13.37 6.75 -4.31
C GLY A 213 -12.58 6.60 -3.01
N ALA A 214 -11.26 6.74 -3.07
CA ALA A 214 -10.40 6.70 -1.89
C ALA A 214 -10.73 7.84 -0.91
N ALA A 215 -10.81 9.07 -1.40
CA ALA A 215 -11.14 10.23 -0.56
C ALA A 215 -12.52 10.08 0.10
N ALA A 216 -13.53 9.65 -0.67
CA ALA A 216 -14.87 9.41 -0.17
C ALA A 216 -14.89 8.29 0.90
N ALA A 217 -14.22 7.15 0.63
CA ALA A 217 -14.18 6.02 1.56
C ALA A 217 -13.43 6.37 2.86
N ILE A 218 -12.29 7.07 2.78
CA ILE A 218 -11.52 7.48 3.96
C ILE A 218 -12.31 8.45 4.83
N ALA A 219 -13.00 9.43 4.24
CA ALA A 219 -13.88 10.34 4.97
C ALA A 219 -15.04 9.57 5.62
N SER A 220 -15.71 8.70 4.85
CA SER A 220 -16.83 7.87 5.34
C SER A 220 -16.43 6.95 6.48
N ALA A 221 -15.23 6.36 6.45
CA ALA A 221 -14.72 5.53 7.53
C ALA A 221 -14.69 6.27 8.88
N GLY A 222 -14.24 7.53 8.86
CA GLY A 222 -14.25 8.37 10.04
C GLY A 222 -15.65 8.71 10.54
N LEU A 223 -16.55 9.07 9.63
CA LEU A 223 -17.94 9.34 9.97
C LEU A 223 -18.62 8.14 10.62
N LEU A 224 -18.46 6.95 10.03
CA LEU A 224 -18.99 5.69 10.55
C LEU A 224 -18.41 5.33 11.92
N ALA A 225 -17.16 5.72 12.20
CA ALA A 225 -16.52 5.51 13.51
C ALA A 225 -16.79 6.67 14.50
N GLY A 226 -17.62 7.64 14.14
CA GLY A 226 -17.88 8.83 14.96
C GLY A 226 -16.64 9.68 15.19
N ARG A 227 -15.67 9.74 14.24
CA ARG A 227 -14.51 10.65 14.31
C ARG A 227 -14.93 12.09 14.07
N GLY A 228 -14.08 13.04 14.49
CA GLY A 228 -14.40 14.45 14.49
C GLY A 228 -13.78 15.26 13.37
N ALA A 229 -13.64 16.56 13.64
CA ALA A 229 -13.14 17.56 12.70
C ALA A 229 -11.71 17.26 12.23
N GLY A 230 -10.85 16.70 13.11
CA GLY A 230 -9.47 16.34 12.75
C GLY A 230 -9.41 15.28 11.67
N TRP A 231 -10.22 14.21 11.79
CA TRP A 231 -10.31 13.19 10.74
C TRP A 231 -10.82 13.75 9.41
N LEU A 232 -11.87 14.58 9.48
CA LEU A 232 -12.41 15.21 8.28
C LEU A 232 -11.40 16.14 7.62
N ALA A 233 -10.70 16.96 8.39
CA ALA A 233 -9.64 17.84 7.89
C ALA A 233 -8.53 17.05 7.20
N GLY A 234 -8.09 15.93 7.80
CA GLY A 234 -7.13 15.02 7.19
C GLY A 234 -7.62 14.41 5.88
N SER A 235 -8.89 14.01 5.82
CA SER A 235 -9.51 13.48 4.60
C SER A 235 -9.59 14.52 3.48
N LEU A 236 -9.95 15.76 3.80
CA LEU A 236 -9.99 16.87 2.84
C LEU A 236 -8.57 17.23 2.35
N LEU A 237 -7.59 17.27 3.28
CA LEU A 237 -6.19 17.50 2.91
C LEU A 237 -5.68 16.42 1.98
N MET A 238 -5.97 15.14 2.27
CA MET A 238 -5.61 14.03 1.40
C MET A 238 -6.26 14.19 0.02
N ALA A 239 -7.54 14.52 -0.06
CA ALA A 239 -8.23 14.76 -1.33
C ALA A 239 -7.58 15.90 -2.13
N ALA A 240 -7.21 17.00 -1.47
CA ALA A 240 -6.52 18.13 -2.10
C ALA A 240 -5.14 17.74 -2.64
N VAL A 241 -4.38 16.95 -1.86
CA VAL A 241 -3.04 16.46 -2.28
C VAL A 241 -3.16 15.52 -3.47
N LEU A 242 -4.14 14.61 -3.49
CA LEU A 242 -4.39 13.73 -4.64
C LEU A 242 -4.81 14.54 -5.88
N GLY A 243 -5.64 15.58 -5.72
CA GLY A 243 -5.95 16.51 -6.80
C GLY A 243 -4.70 17.22 -7.36
N ALA A 244 -3.83 17.69 -6.46
CA ALA A 244 -2.57 18.33 -6.84
C ALA A 244 -1.61 17.35 -7.55
N GLU A 245 -1.56 16.09 -7.13
CA GLU A 245 -0.80 15.02 -7.80
C GLU A 245 -1.22 14.88 -9.27
N HIS A 246 -2.53 14.81 -9.56
CA HIS A 246 -3.04 14.73 -10.92
C HIS A 246 -2.69 15.95 -11.77
N LEU A 247 -2.82 17.16 -11.19
CA LEU A 247 -2.46 18.41 -11.88
C LEU A 247 -0.95 18.46 -12.17
N TYR A 248 -0.13 17.99 -11.24
CA TYR A 248 1.32 17.96 -11.40
C TYR A 248 1.75 16.91 -12.44
N ALA A 249 1.21 15.69 -12.38
CA ALA A 249 1.58 14.60 -13.28
C ALA A 249 1.04 14.82 -14.71
N ALA A 250 -0.14 15.43 -14.86
CA ALA A 250 -0.80 15.62 -16.15
C ALA A 250 -1.48 17.00 -16.26
N PRO A 251 -0.70 18.10 -16.32
CA PRO A 251 -1.23 19.45 -16.45
C PRO A 251 -2.02 19.59 -17.75
N GLY A 252 -3.26 20.11 -17.65
CA GLY A 252 -4.18 20.23 -18.79
C GLY A 252 -4.52 18.88 -19.45
N GLY A 253 -4.40 17.77 -18.73
CA GLY A 253 -4.65 16.42 -19.25
C GLY A 253 -3.48 15.83 -20.05
N ARG A 254 -2.36 16.53 -20.19
CA ARG A 254 -1.16 16.09 -20.93
C ARG A 254 -0.15 15.48 -19.97
N LEU A 255 0.05 14.16 -20.06
CA LEU A 255 0.99 13.43 -19.21
C LEU A 255 2.43 13.95 -19.35
N LYS A 256 3.08 14.20 -18.22
CA LYS A 256 4.50 14.54 -18.10
C LYS A 256 5.24 13.37 -17.45
N LYS A 257 5.77 12.44 -18.29
CA LYS A 257 6.40 11.19 -17.83
C LYS A 257 7.51 11.44 -16.81
N GLU A 258 8.29 12.51 -16.98
CA GLU A 258 9.40 12.93 -16.12
C GLU A 258 8.94 13.32 -14.68
N ARG A 259 7.68 13.68 -14.51
CA ARG A 259 7.10 14.08 -13.21
C ARG A 259 6.52 12.92 -12.42
N ILE A 260 6.26 11.77 -13.06
CA ILE A 260 5.55 10.65 -12.43
C ILE A 260 6.29 10.14 -11.20
N GLY A 261 7.63 10.00 -11.26
CA GLY A 261 8.41 9.49 -10.12
C GLY A 261 8.32 10.39 -8.89
N ALA A 262 8.42 11.71 -9.08
CA ALA A 262 8.28 12.70 -8.00
C ALA A 262 6.82 12.76 -7.49
N ALA A 263 5.84 12.71 -8.39
CA ALA A 263 4.42 12.65 -8.02
C ALA A 263 4.15 11.44 -7.13
N PHE A 264 4.55 10.25 -7.59
CA PHE A 264 4.38 9.01 -6.85
C PHE A 264 4.95 9.08 -5.43
N PHE A 265 6.18 9.55 -5.27
CA PHE A 265 6.83 9.51 -3.96
C PHE A 265 6.37 10.65 -3.05
N ASN A 266 6.52 11.92 -3.50
CA ASN A 266 6.37 13.07 -2.63
C ASN A 266 4.92 13.32 -2.20
N PHE A 267 3.97 13.27 -3.16
CA PHE A 267 2.57 13.54 -2.85
C PHE A 267 1.98 12.45 -1.97
N ASN A 268 2.28 11.19 -2.25
CA ASN A 268 1.72 10.07 -1.50
C ASN A 268 2.36 9.91 -0.11
N ALA A 269 3.67 10.19 0.04
CA ALA A 269 4.31 10.26 1.35
C ALA A 269 3.68 11.35 2.22
N PHE A 270 3.55 12.57 1.66
CA PHE A 270 2.94 13.68 2.37
C PHE A 270 1.48 13.38 2.73
N ALA A 271 0.67 12.90 1.78
CA ALA A 271 -0.74 12.58 2.01
C ALA A 271 -0.94 11.60 3.16
N SER A 272 -0.17 10.50 3.18
CA SER A 272 -0.30 9.46 4.20
C SER A 272 0.10 9.95 5.60
N VAL A 273 1.22 10.65 5.71
CA VAL A 273 1.73 11.18 7.00
C VAL A 273 0.83 12.28 7.52
N ALA A 274 0.44 13.24 6.67
CA ALA A 274 -0.43 14.34 7.05
C ALA A 274 -1.82 13.84 7.49
N PHE A 275 -2.41 12.87 6.77
CA PHE A 275 -3.65 12.25 7.18
C PHE A 275 -3.54 11.57 8.55
N ALA A 276 -2.49 10.77 8.78
CA ALA A 276 -2.29 10.10 10.07
C ALA A 276 -2.09 11.10 11.22
N ALA A 277 -1.35 12.20 10.98
CA ALA A 277 -1.18 13.25 11.97
C ALA A 277 -2.54 13.90 12.33
N CYS A 278 -3.39 14.18 11.36
CA CYS A 278 -4.73 14.71 11.59
C CYS A 278 -5.62 13.69 12.34
N ALA A 279 -5.54 12.41 12.03
CA ALA A 279 -6.28 11.36 12.72
C ALA A 279 -5.84 11.20 14.20
N LEU A 280 -4.54 11.29 14.48
CA LEU A 280 -4.00 11.28 15.83
C LEU A 280 -4.39 12.54 16.61
N ALA A 281 -4.37 13.71 15.97
CA ALA A 281 -4.84 14.96 16.57
C ALA A 281 -6.34 14.89 16.92
N ASP A 282 -7.18 14.30 16.04
CA ASP A 282 -8.61 14.06 16.33
C ASP A 282 -8.80 13.22 17.60
N LEU A 283 -7.98 12.17 17.76
CA LEU A 283 -8.02 11.34 18.96
C LEU A 283 -7.62 12.13 20.20
N ALA A 284 -6.50 12.87 20.13
CA ALA A 284 -5.99 13.65 21.28
C ALA A 284 -6.96 14.75 21.74
N LEU A 285 -7.63 15.42 20.82
CA LEU A 285 -8.62 16.45 21.14
C LEU A 285 -9.86 15.85 21.84
N ARG A 286 -10.27 14.65 21.45
CA ARG A 286 -11.45 13.96 22.02
C ARG A 286 -11.19 13.34 23.39
N THR A 287 -9.95 12.94 23.66
CA THR A 287 -9.57 12.42 24.99
C THR A 287 -9.42 13.51 26.04
N ARG A 288 -9.33 14.78 25.61
CA ARG A 288 -9.21 15.96 26.49
C ARG A 288 -10.54 16.69 26.67
N ALA A 289 -11.57 16.40 25.88
CA ALA A 289 -12.89 16.95 26.10
C ALA A 289 -13.51 16.26 27.32
N PRO A 290 -14.04 17.05 28.31
CA PRO A 290 -14.61 16.51 29.56
C PRO A 290 -15.85 15.66 29.33
#